data_936feac248bbe69a1b7575af141a39de
#
_entry.id   936feac248bbe69a1b7575af141a39de
#
_cell.length_a   1.000
_cell.length_b   1.000
_cell.length_c   1.000
_cell.angle_alpha   90.00
_cell.angle_beta   90.00
_cell.angle_gamma   90.00
#
_symmetry.space_group_name_H-M   'P 1'
#
loop_
_entity.id
_entity.type
_entity.pdbx_description
1 polymer ?
#
loop_
_entity_poly.entity_id
_entity_poly.type
_entity_poly.pdbx_seq_one_letter_code
_entity_poly.pdbx_strand_id
1 'polypeptide(L)'
;MNYDEIKNHFYGTLGFIQLLDMRITELSEGYCKGEMPLRPEILNPLGTVHGGCTFALADTIGGSAALTHGKSVVTVNSNIHYLAPACNTEKLIAEAKEIKYGASIAVYEVNVYKADGTMVAASTQSYFVFQNK
;
A
#
# COMPACT_ATOMS: atom_id res chain seq x y z
N MET A 1 12.31 -14.05 -3.02
CA MET A 1 11.12 -14.24 -2.15
C MET A 1 9.93 -14.55 -3.05
N ASN A 2 9.25 -15.68 -2.81
CA ASN A 2 8.07 -16.00 -3.59
C ASN A 2 6.83 -15.30 -3.02
N TYR A 3 5.70 -15.40 -3.70
CA TYR A 3 4.50 -14.68 -3.30
C TYR A 3 3.94 -15.15 -1.96
N ASP A 4 4.06 -16.45 -1.67
CA ASP A 4 3.61 -16.97 -0.38
C ASP A 4 4.48 -16.43 0.76
N GLU A 5 5.79 -16.31 0.56
CA GLU A 5 6.69 -15.72 1.54
C GLU A 5 6.36 -14.23 1.78
N ILE A 6 6.03 -13.49 0.73
CA ILE A 6 5.63 -12.08 0.85
C ILE A 6 4.36 -11.98 1.69
N LYS A 7 3.35 -12.80 1.38
CA LYS A 7 2.09 -12.80 2.14
C LYS A 7 2.30 -13.24 3.58
N ASN A 8 3.09 -14.26 3.82
CA ASN A 8 3.37 -14.75 5.17
C ASN A 8 4.11 -13.71 5.98
N HIS A 9 5.07 -13.03 5.40
CA HIS A 9 5.79 -11.95 6.05
C HIS A 9 4.83 -10.80 6.39
N PHE A 10 3.94 -10.47 5.47
CA PHE A 10 2.94 -9.42 5.63
C PHE A 10 2.01 -9.72 6.81
N TYR A 11 1.50 -10.96 6.90
CA TYR A 11 0.51 -11.32 7.92
C TYR A 11 1.14 -11.81 9.22
N GLY A 12 2.33 -12.36 9.18
CA GLY A 12 2.96 -12.99 10.34
C GLY A 12 3.68 -12.03 11.26
N THR A 13 3.82 -10.76 10.88
CA THR A 13 4.56 -9.78 11.64
C THR A 13 3.62 -8.97 12.53
N LEU A 14 3.90 -8.93 13.82
CA LEU A 14 3.19 -8.02 14.73
C LEU A 14 3.63 -6.59 14.41
N GLY A 15 2.69 -5.67 14.37
CA GLY A 15 3.02 -4.28 14.17
C GLY A 15 1.97 -3.52 13.37
N PHE A 16 2.44 -2.55 12.61
CA PHE A 16 1.58 -1.54 11.99
C PHE A 16 0.59 -2.11 10.97
N ILE A 17 1.03 -3.08 10.18
CA ILE A 17 0.17 -3.73 9.20
C ILE A 17 -1.01 -4.41 9.88
N GLN A 18 -0.74 -5.14 10.97
CA GLN A 18 -1.80 -5.81 11.72
C GLN A 18 -2.67 -4.81 12.48
N LEU A 19 -2.07 -3.75 13.01
CA LEU A 19 -2.81 -2.71 13.73
C LEU A 19 -3.90 -2.10 12.84
N LEU A 20 -3.59 -1.88 11.57
CA LEU A 20 -4.52 -1.31 10.59
C LEU A 20 -5.32 -2.38 9.85
N ASP A 21 -5.08 -3.64 10.14
CA ASP A 21 -5.74 -4.79 9.52
C ASP A 21 -5.66 -4.76 7.99
N MET A 22 -4.49 -4.42 7.47
CA MET A 22 -4.25 -4.43 6.03
C MET A 22 -4.14 -5.85 5.50
N ARG A 23 -4.65 -6.08 4.29
CA ARG A 23 -4.63 -7.39 3.64
C ARG A 23 -4.27 -7.27 2.17
N ILE A 24 -3.45 -8.20 1.68
CA ILE A 24 -3.16 -8.32 0.25
C ILE A 24 -4.25 -9.18 -0.37
N THR A 25 -4.88 -8.68 -1.43
CA THR A 25 -5.93 -9.42 -2.15
C THR A 25 -5.44 -9.95 -3.49
N GLU A 26 -4.46 -9.30 -4.12
CA GLU A 26 -3.87 -9.76 -5.38
C GLU A 26 -2.38 -9.43 -5.38
N LEU A 27 -1.58 -10.33 -5.93
CA LEU A 27 -0.14 -10.16 -5.99
C LEU A 27 0.40 -10.85 -7.24
N SER A 28 1.15 -10.10 -8.06
CA SER A 28 1.86 -10.61 -9.22
C SER A 28 3.08 -9.76 -9.46
N GLU A 29 3.93 -10.13 -10.41
CA GLU A 29 5.17 -9.40 -10.61
C GLU A 29 4.92 -7.92 -10.92
N GLY A 30 5.47 -7.03 -10.08
CA GLY A 30 5.31 -5.59 -10.23
C GLY A 30 3.93 -5.07 -9.89
N TYR A 31 3.10 -5.86 -9.24
CA TYR A 31 1.71 -5.51 -8.97
C TYR A 31 1.27 -6.01 -7.61
N CYS A 32 0.52 -5.17 -6.91
CA CYS A 32 -0.12 -5.58 -5.66
C CYS A 32 -1.43 -4.83 -5.48
N LYS A 33 -2.43 -5.52 -4.97
CA LYS A 33 -3.69 -4.92 -4.57
C LYS A 33 -3.97 -5.37 -3.15
N GLY A 34 -4.42 -4.43 -2.33
CA GLY A 34 -4.71 -4.73 -0.93
C GLY A 34 -5.79 -3.84 -0.39
N GLU A 35 -6.21 -4.11 0.83
CA GLU A 35 -7.32 -3.39 1.43
C GLU A 35 -7.12 -3.17 2.91
N MET A 36 -7.85 -2.20 3.45
CA MET A 36 -7.85 -1.82 4.86
C MET A 36 -9.28 -1.50 5.26
N PRO A 37 -9.84 -2.19 6.27
CA PRO A 37 -11.22 -1.92 6.69
C PRO A 37 -11.31 -0.57 7.41
N LEU A 38 -12.45 0.12 7.25
CA LEU A 38 -12.72 1.31 8.04
C LEU A 38 -13.18 0.89 9.44
N ARG A 39 -12.55 1.51 10.43
CA ARG A 39 -12.87 1.31 11.84
C ARG A 39 -12.79 2.67 12.53
N PRO A 40 -13.51 2.85 13.65
CA PRO A 40 -13.47 4.14 14.36
C PRO A 40 -12.05 4.59 14.71
N GLU A 41 -11.14 3.65 14.97
CA GLU A 41 -9.77 3.94 15.40
C GLU A 41 -8.92 4.63 14.35
N ILE A 42 -9.30 4.55 13.07
CA ILE A 42 -8.52 5.17 11.99
C ILE A 42 -9.17 6.44 11.44
N LEU A 43 -10.26 6.89 12.05
CA LEU A 43 -10.96 8.10 11.59
C LEU A 43 -10.37 9.34 12.24
N ASN A 44 -10.40 10.44 11.51
CA ASN A 44 -10.06 11.77 12.04
C ASN A 44 -11.31 12.39 12.70
N PRO A 45 -11.19 13.59 13.33
CA PRO A 45 -12.36 14.20 13.98
C PRO A 45 -13.54 14.51 13.07
N LEU A 46 -13.33 14.58 11.76
CA LEU A 46 -14.39 14.83 10.78
C LEU A 46 -15.12 13.55 10.36
N GLY A 47 -14.67 12.38 10.84
CA GLY A 47 -15.32 11.10 10.49
C GLY A 47 -14.84 10.51 9.18
N THR A 48 -13.74 11.01 8.62
CA THR A 48 -13.11 10.40 7.44
C THR A 48 -11.84 9.68 7.87
N VAL A 49 -11.35 8.77 7.04
CA VAL A 49 -10.10 8.08 7.32
C VAL A 49 -8.97 9.09 7.45
N HIS A 50 -8.20 9.00 8.54
CA HIS A 50 -7.03 9.85 8.74
C HIS A 50 -6.09 9.69 7.53
N GLY A 51 -5.62 10.83 6.99
CA GLY A 51 -4.74 10.80 5.82
C GLY A 51 -3.49 9.96 6.01
N GLY A 52 -2.96 9.89 7.24
CA GLY A 52 -1.83 9.03 7.56
C GLY A 52 -2.13 7.55 7.38
N CYS A 53 -3.37 7.13 7.61
CA CYS A 53 -3.76 5.73 7.41
C CYS A 53 -3.90 5.41 5.92
N THR A 54 -4.46 6.33 5.14
CA THR A 54 -4.53 6.19 3.69
C THR A 54 -3.11 6.13 3.10
N PHE A 55 -2.22 7.00 3.57
CA PHE A 55 -0.81 7.00 3.18
C PHE A 55 -0.13 5.66 3.51
N ALA A 56 -0.36 5.17 4.73
CA ALA A 56 0.24 3.91 5.18
C ALA A 56 -0.19 2.75 4.28
N LEU A 57 -1.46 2.71 3.89
CA LEU A 57 -1.97 1.69 2.98
C LEU A 57 -1.26 1.78 1.62
N ALA A 58 -1.18 2.97 1.05
CA ALA A 58 -0.54 3.17 -0.25
C ALA A 58 0.94 2.76 -0.22
N ASP A 59 1.67 3.18 0.81
CA ASP A 59 3.08 2.86 0.94
C ASP A 59 3.31 1.36 1.14
N THR A 60 2.50 0.73 1.95
CA THR A 60 2.62 -0.70 2.25
C THR A 60 2.33 -1.56 1.02
N ILE A 61 1.27 -1.23 0.28
CA ILE A 61 0.91 -2.00 -0.91
C ILE A 61 1.92 -1.75 -2.04
N GLY A 62 2.42 -0.53 -2.19
CA GLY A 62 3.49 -0.24 -3.14
C GLY A 62 4.76 -1.02 -2.84
N GLY A 63 5.17 -1.05 -1.57
CA GLY A 63 6.33 -1.82 -1.14
C GLY A 63 6.17 -3.31 -1.38
N SER A 64 4.95 -3.82 -1.18
CA SER A 64 4.66 -5.23 -1.46
C SER A 64 4.80 -5.56 -2.94
N ALA A 65 4.37 -4.65 -3.83
CA ALA A 65 4.58 -4.81 -5.27
C ALA A 65 6.08 -4.87 -5.60
N ALA A 66 6.88 -4.02 -4.96
CA ALA A 66 8.32 -3.99 -5.19
C ALA A 66 9.01 -5.28 -4.72
N LEU A 67 8.51 -5.89 -3.64
CA LEU A 67 9.07 -7.15 -3.11
C LEU A 67 8.92 -8.33 -4.08
N THR A 68 8.01 -8.23 -5.06
CA THR A 68 7.77 -9.34 -5.99
C THR A 68 8.98 -9.67 -6.84
N HIS A 69 9.96 -8.77 -6.95
CA HIS A 69 11.21 -9.03 -7.67
C HIS A 69 12.26 -9.77 -6.83
N GLY A 70 11.94 -10.06 -5.57
CA GLY A 70 12.77 -10.92 -4.74
C GLY A 70 13.81 -10.23 -3.87
N LYS A 71 13.89 -8.89 -3.91
CA LYS A 71 14.83 -8.13 -3.09
C LYS A 71 14.10 -7.26 -2.08
N SER A 72 14.72 -7.03 -0.94
CA SER A 72 14.18 -6.13 0.06
C SER A 72 14.20 -4.68 -0.42
N VAL A 73 13.23 -3.90 0.04
CA VAL A 73 13.13 -2.49 -0.32
C VAL A 73 12.82 -1.66 0.91
N VAL A 74 13.17 -0.37 0.86
CA VAL A 74 12.71 0.62 1.84
C VAL A 74 12.23 1.86 1.09
N THR A 75 11.26 2.55 1.65
CA THR A 75 10.69 3.75 1.05
C THR A 75 11.71 4.87 1.03
N VAL A 76 11.88 5.49 -0.14
CA VAL A 76 12.75 6.65 -0.32
C VAL A 76 11.93 7.93 -0.37
N ASN A 77 10.84 7.90 -1.14
CA ASN A 77 10.02 9.08 -1.39
C ASN A 77 8.59 8.66 -1.67
N SER A 78 7.66 9.44 -1.17
CA SER A 78 6.25 9.26 -1.43
C SER A 78 5.62 10.60 -1.71
N ASN A 79 4.77 10.65 -2.73
CA ASN A 79 4.01 11.84 -3.07
C ASN A 79 2.56 11.42 -3.20
N ILE A 80 1.67 12.03 -2.39
CA ILE A 80 0.26 11.63 -2.36
C ILE A 80 -0.63 12.85 -2.48
N HIS A 81 -1.69 12.73 -3.28
CA HIS A 81 -2.75 13.71 -3.42
C HIS A 81 -4.04 13.11 -2.90
N TYR A 82 -4.68 13.78 -1.96
CA TYR A 82 -5.98 13.36 -1.42
C TYR A 82 -7.06 14.04 -2.25
N LEU A 83 -7.88 13.24 -2.93
CA LEU A 83 -8.80 13.72 -3.96
C LEU A 83 -10.25 13.74 -3.50
N ALA A 84 -10.63 12.89 -2.57
CA ALA A 84 -12.00 12.81 -2.05
C ALA A 84 -11.99 12.31 -0.61
N PRO A 85 -13.01 12.65 0.19
CA PRO A 85 -13.10 12.15 1.55
C PRO A 85 -13.23 10.62 1.57
N ALA A 86 -12.42 9.98 2.40
CA ALA A 86 -12.45 8.53 2.55
C ALA A 86 -13.47 8.18 3.65
N CYS A 87 -14.74 8.15 3.28
CA CYS A 87 -15.86 7.86 4.19
C CYS A 87 -16.97 7.18 3.41
N ASN A 88 -18.00 6.72 4.12
CA ASN A 88 -19.17 6.05 3.54
C ASN A 88 -18.75 4.84 2.69
N THR A 89 -17.80 4.08 3.19
CA THR A 89 -17.34 2.85 2.58
C THR A 89 -16.88 1.92 3.70
N GLU A 90 -16.97 0.62 3.48
CA GLU A 90 -16.55 -0.36 4.48
C GLU A 90 -15.05 -0.57 4.52
N LYS A 91 -14.36 -0.20 3.42
CA LYS A 91 -12.91 -0.41 3.30
C LYS A 91 -12.33 0.52 2.25
N LEU A 92 -11.00 0.71 2.33
CA LEU A 92 -10.21 1.32 1.27
C LEU A 92 -9.43 0.23 0.55
N ILE A 93 -9.27 0.40 -0.76
CA ILE A 93 -8.54 -0.52 -1.62
C ILE A 93 -7.39 0.24 -2.26
N ALA A 94 -6.17 -0.26 -2.12
CA ALA A 94 -5.00 0.30 -2.79
C ALA A 94 -4.55 -0.64 -3.90
N GLU A 95 -4.18 -0.06 -5.04
CA GLU A 95 -3.66 -0.82 -6.18
C GLU A 95 -2.34 -0.20 -6.61
N ALA A 96 -1.29 -1.03 -6.61
CA ALA A 96 0.07 -0.61 -6.97
C ALA A 96 0.45 -1.20 -8.32
N LYS A 97 0.88 -0.33 -9.24
CA LYS A 97 1.33 -0.70 -10.58
C LYS A 97 2.74 -0.18 -10.78
N GLU A 98 3.63 -1.05 -11.23
CA GLU A 98 5.02 -0.69 -11.44
C GLU A 98 5.16 0.29 -12.60
N ILE A 99 5.89 1.39 -12.36
CA ILE A 99 6.30 2.31 -13.41
C ILE A 99 7.68 1.91 -13.90
N LYS A 100 8.60 1.64 -12.97
CA LYS A 100 9.95 1.20 -13.30
C LYS A 100 10.56 0.44 -12.13
N TYR A 101 11.23 -0.65 -12.46
CA TYR A 101 12.05 -1.35 -11.49
C TYR A 101 13.51 -1.26 -11.95
N GLY A 102 14.29 -0.41 -11.29
CA GLY A 102 15.69 -0.18 -11.61
C GLY A 102 16.64 -0.95 -10.70
N ALA A 103 17.94 -0.79 -10.94
CA ALA A 103 18.96 -1.47 -10.13
C ALA A 103 18.96 -1.01 -8.67
N SER A 104 18.64 0.26 -8.43
CA SER A 104 18.65 0.84 -7.09
C SER A 104 17.33 1.48 -6.68
N ILE A 105 16.52 1.92 -7.64
CA ILE A 105 15.26 2.62 -7.37
C ILE A 105 14.14 1.95 -8.16
N ALA A 106 13.03 1.70 -7.47
CA ALA A 106 11.81 1.22 -8.08
C ALA A 106 10.68 2.22 -7.82
N VAL A 107 9.84 2.48 -8.82
CA VAL A 107 8.79 3.48 -8.75
C VAL A 107 7.45 2.86 -9.11
N TYR A 108 6.42 3.17 -8.31
CA TYR A 108 5.08 2.60 -8.44
C TYR A 108 4.03 3.68 -8.41
N GLU A 109 3.03 3.56 -9.25
CA GLU A 109 1.78 4.30 -9.11
C GLU A 109 0.90 3.53 -8.15
N VAL A 110 0.47 4.18 -7.06
CA VAL A 110 -0.40 3.54 -6.08
C VAL A 110 -1.59 4.44 -5.82
N ASN A 111 -2.75 4.00 -6.26
CA ASN A 111 -3.99 4.74 -6.09
C ASN A 111 -4.88 4.04 -5.07
N VAL A 112 -5.66 4.83 -4.34
CA VAL A 112 -6.53 4.31 -3.27
C VAL A 112 -7.97 4.66 -3.60
N TYR A 113 -8.84 3.66 -3.44
CA TYR A 113 -10.25 3.73 -3.83
C TYR A 113 -11.16 3.33 -2.68
N LYS A 114 -12.37 3.86 -2.70
CA LYS A 114 -13.48 3.32 -1.91
C LYS A 114 -13.99 2.02 -2.55
N ALA A 115 -14.79 1.27 -1.81
CA ALA A 115 -15.37 0.03 -2.33
C ALA A 115 -16.22 0.24 -3.59
N ASP A 116 -16.81 1.43 -3.75
CA ASP A 116 -17.63 1.76 -4.93
C ASP A 116 -16.79 2.20 -6.14
N GLY A 117 -15.46 2.24 -6.03
CA GLY A 117 -14.56 2.62 -7.11
C GLY A 117 -14.17 4.09 -7.11
N THR A 118 -14.70 4.92 -6.22
CA THR A 118 -14.31 6.32 -6.12
C THR A 118 -12.84 6.43 -5.69
N MET A 119 -12.02 7.14 -6.47
CA MET A 119 -10.62 7.36 -6.11
C MET A 119 -10.53 8.40 -5.00
N VAL A 120 -9.95 8.04 -3.86
CA VAL A 120 -9.78 8.94 -2.73
C VAL A 120 -8.37 9.49 -2.64
N ALA A 121 -7.39 8.82 -3.23
CA ALA A 121 -6.02 9.31 -3.24
C ALA A 121 -5.25 8.75 -4.44
N ALA A 122 -4.34 9.55 -4.97
CA ALA A 122 -3.41 9.15 -6.02
C ALA A 122 -2.00 9.37 -5.52
N SER A 123 -1.12 8.40 -5.68
CA SER A 123 0.24 8.53 -5.17
C SER A 123 1.27 7.94 -6.11
N THR A 124 2.50 8.41 -5.94
CA THR A 124 3.70 7.82 -6.52
C THR A 124 4.62 7.45 -5.38
N GLN A 125 5.05 6.20 -5.35
CA GLN A 125 5.91 5.66 -4.31
C GLN A 125 7.24 5.24 -4.92
N SER A 126 8.34 5.64 -4.29
CA SER A 126 9.68 5.26 -4.74
C SER A 126 10.39 4.50 -3.63
N TYR A 127 11.06 3.42 -3.99
CA TYR A 127 11.72 2.53 -3.05
C TYR A 127 13.17 2.33 -3.45
N PHE A 128 14.04 2.28 -2.44
CA PHE A 128 15.42 1.84 -2.64
C PHE A 128 15.45 0.31 -2.62
N VAL A 129 16.08 -0.27 -3.63
CA VAL A 129 16.21 -1.72 -3.78
C VAL A 129 17.56 -2.15 -3.24
N PHE A 130 17.55 -2.98 -2.20
CA PHE A 130 18.81 -3.50 -1.66
C PHE A 130 19.38 -4.54 -2.62
N GLN A 131 20.70 -4.51 -2.83
CA GLN A 131 21.36 -5.44 -3.73
C GLN A 131 21.44 -6.83 -3.12
N ASN A 132 21.48 -6.91 -1.79
CA ASN A 132 21.43 -8.16 -1.05
C ASN A 132 20.10 -8.26 -0.33
N LYS A 133 19.56 -9.44 -0.29
CA LYS A 133 18.29 -9.68 0.40
C LYS A 133 18.40 -9.46 1.90
#